data_b609b728f00abbc4826e73850dd04d1e
#
_entry.id   b609b728f00abbc4826e73850dd04d1e
#
_cell.length_a   1.000
_cell.length_b   1.000
_cell.length_c   1.000
_cell.angle_alpha   90.00
_cell.angle_beta   90.00
_cell.angle_gamma   90.00
#
_symmetry.space_group_name_H-M   'P 1'
#
loop_
_entity.id
_entity.type
_entity.pdbx_description
1 polymer ?
#
loop_
_entity_poly.entity_id
_entity_poly.type
_entity_poly.pdbx_seq_one_letter_code
_entity_poly.pdbx_strand_id
1 'polypeptide(L)'
;MKRCELARVVFVFAVLWSAQSDKCDDDRAAKYSKEKNMKEHYNIVLVGATGSVARKYLWHSLFTVFKQRYSDLVHFQIYAAARSELDEGRRKISRLLLGLVNCESDASVGPKCSEMKKKFVESVQYHRLKTERDFVHLSELLYENTQSVYAIEPGSAVTYERGRLIYLAIPPSAYAVTAQYVSNYLRPRIGRPWMRVVLEKPFGHDLDSAKALVKDLAVHFSETEIYRIDHYLGKATVSHMLPFR
;
A
#
# COMPACT_ATOMS: atom_id res chain seq x y z
N MET A 1 -17.74 1.27 -19.94
CA MET A 1 -17.06 0.43 -18.93
C MET A 1 -15.69 0.97 -18.48
N LYS A 2 -14.92 1.71 -19.28
CA LYS A 2 -13.57 2.20 -18.91
C LYS A 2 -13.49 3.32 -17.85
N ARG A 3 -14.58 4.07 -17.58
CA ARG A 3 -14.56 5.19 -16.59
C ARG A 3 -14.75 4.77 -15.13
N CYS A 4 -15.37 3.62 -14.84
CA CYS A 4 -15.55 3.13 -13.47
C CYS A 4 -14.27 2.55 -12.84
N GLU A 5 -13.35 2.03 -13.64
CA GLU A 5 -12.04 1.57 -13.16
C GLU A 5 -11.14 2.73 -12.75
N LEU A 6 -11.22 3.88 -13.48
CA LEU A 6 -10.44 5.07 -13.14
C LEU A 6 -10.76 5.63 -11.73
N ALA A 7 -12.02 5.63 -11.31
CA ALA A 7 -12.40 6.16 -9.99
C ALA A 7 -11.88 5.29 -8.83
N ARG A 8 -11.76 3.97 -9.04
CA ARG A 8 -11.19 3.04 -8.04
C ARG A 8 -9.66 3.17 -7.92
N VAL A 9 -9.01 3.47 -9.04
CA VAL A 9 -7.58 3.66 -9.16
C VAL A 9 -7.15 5.01 -8.60
N VAL A 10 -7.95 6.06 -8.80
CA VAL A 10 -7.65 7.43 -8.37
C VAL A 10 -7.44 7.54 -6.86
N PHE A 11 -8.13 6.74 -6.02
CA PHE A 11 -8.00 6.85 -4.55
C PHE A 11 -6.68 6.27 -4.01
N VAL A 12 -6.26 5.10 -4.45
CA VAL A 12 -4.93 4.56 -4.09
C VAL A 12 -3.84 5.39 -4.78
N PHE A 13 -4.13 5.90 -5.99
CA PHE A 13 -3.26 6.81 -6.73
C PHE A 13 -3.09 8.16 -6.04
N ALA A 14 -4.14 8.75 -5.48
CA ALA A 14 -4.03 10.04 -4.80
C ALA A 14 -3.09 9.96 -3.59
N VAL A 15 -3.11 8.85 -2.85
CA VAL A 15 -2.23 8.63 -1.71
C VAL A 15 -0.78 8.41 -2.15
N LEU A 16 -0.55 7.72 -3.25
CA LEU A 16 0.79 7.54 -3.83
C LEU A 16 1.24 8.78 -4.62
N TRP A 17 0.29 9.51 -5.25
CA TRP A 17 0.56 10.71 -6.06
C TRP A 17 0.81 11.97 -5.22
N SER A 18 0.08 12.18 -4.11
CA SER A 18 0.33 13.32 -3.22
C SER A 18 1.74 13.27 -2.59
N ALA A 19 2.41 12.10 -2.67
CA ALA A 19 3.82 11.97 -2.34
C ALA A 19 4.76 12.78 -3.26
N GLN A 20 4.28 13.17 -4.43
CA GLN A 20 5.06 13.95 -5.40
C GLN A 20 4.87 15.47 -5.25
N SER A 21 3.92 15.93 -4.41
CA SER A 21 3.60 17.36 -4.29
C SER A 21 4.23 18.07 -3.09
N ASP A 22 4.96 17.37 -2.23
CA ASP A 22 5.76 18.01 -1.18
C ASP A 22 7.01 18.62 -1.79
N LYS A 23 6.86 19.85 -2.32
CA LYS A 23 7.88 20.61 -3.05
C LYS A 23 9.22 20.79 -2.35
N CYS A 24 9.29 20.61 -1.04
CA CYS A 24 10.54 20.74 -0.29
C CYS A 24 11.49 19.53 -0.43
N ASP A 25 10.94 18.34 -0.72
CA ASP A 25 11.76 17.14 -0.94
C ASP A 25 12.07 16.91 -2.44
N ASP A 26 11.27 17.48 -3.34
CA ASP A 26 11.44 17.33 -4.79
C ASP A 26 12.73 17.97 -5.32
N ASP A 27 13.17 19.08 -4.74
CA ASP A 27 14.42 19.74 -5.20
C ASP A 27 15.67 18.90 -4.85
N ARG A 28 15.64 18.13 -3.75
CA ARG A 28 16.68 17.15 -3.44
C ARG A 28 16.54 15.87 -4.28
N ALA A 29 15.34 15.35 -4.43
CA ALA A 29 15.07 14.17 -5.24
C ALA A 29 15.32 14.43 -6.73
N ALA A 30 14.96 15.61 -7.25
CA ALA A 30 15.27 16.01 -8.61
C ALA A 30 16.77 16.20 -8.86
N LYS A 31 17.54 16.59 -7.82
CA LYS A 31 18.99 16.66 -7.89
C LYS A 31 19.65 15.28 -7.91
N TYR A 32 19.06 14.29 -7.19
CA TYR A 32 19.52 12.90 -7.18
C TYR A 32 18.99 12.08 -8.37
N SER A 33 17.79 12.36 -8.90
CA SER A 33 17.22 11.65 -10.07
C SER A 33 17.97 11.96 -11.39
N LYS A 34 18.82 12.96 -11.42
CA LYS A 34 19.74 13.24 -12.54
C LYS A 34 20.94 12.28 -12.59
N GLU A 35 21.20 11.53 -11.54
CA GLU A 35 22.21 10.46 -11.56
C GLU A 35 21.58 9.18 -12.13
N LYS A 36 22.05 8.78 -13.27
CA LYS A 36 21.52 7.82 -14.26
C LYS A 36 21.19 6.40 -13.81
N ASN A 37 21.15 6.04 -12.50
CA ASN A 37 20.96 4.64 -12.05
C ASN A 37 20.30 4.49 -10.67
N MET A 38 19.41 5.40 -10.24
CA MET A 38 18.72 5.24 -8.96
C MET A 38 17.41 4.46 -9.14
N LYS A 39 17.23 3.39 -8.35
CA LYS A 39 16.00 2.60 -8.30
C LYS A 39 15.17 2.98 -7.08
N GLU A 40 13.90 3.28 -7.29
CA GLU A 40 12.94 3.59 -6.23
C GLU A 40 12.27 2.31 -5.73
N HIS A 41 12.18 2.15 -4.42
CA HIS A 41 11.51 1.03 -3.78
C HIS A 41 10.37 1.52 -2.89
N TYR A 42 9.19 0.94 -3.04
CA TYR A 42 8.01 1.25 -2.25
C TYR A 42 7.57 0.03 -1.45
N ASN A 43 7.46 0.19 -0.14
CA ASN A 43 6.92 -0.83 0.75
C ASN A 43 5.44 -0.56 1.03
N ILE A 44 4.58 -1.52 0.73
CA ILE A 44 3.14 -1.46 0.97
C ILE A 44 2.75 -2.55 1.96
N VAL A 45 2.31 -2.16 3.15
CA VAL A 45 1.79 -3.10 4.16
C VAL A 45 0.26 -3.02 4.16
N LEU A 46 -0.39 -4.08 3.68
CA LEU A 46 -1.84 -4.20 3.65
C LEU A 46 -2.32 -5.02 4.84
N VAL A 47 -2.77 -4.35 5.91
CA VAL A 47 -3.33 -4.99 7.10
C VAL A 47 -4.80 -5.32 6.86
N GLY A 48 -5.19 -6.57 7.07
CA GLY A 48 -6.50 -7.08 6.69
C GLY A 48 -6.57 -7.60 5.24
N ALA A 49 -5.45 -8.04 4.70
CA ALA A 49 -5.26 -8.45 3.31
C ALA A 49 -6.21 -9.57 2.82
N THR A 50 -6.74 -10.40 3.73
CA THR A 50 -7.72 -11.46 3.43
C THR A 50 -9.16 -11.03 3.68
N GLY A 51 -9.39 -9.79 4.13
CA GLY A 51 -10.71 -9.24 4.43
C GLY A 51 -11.58 -8.98 3.20
N SER A 52 -12.86 -8.67 3.42
CA SER A 52 -13.84 -8.46 2.34
C SER A 52 -13.50 -7.25 1.47
N VAL A 53 -13.05 -6.15 2.07
CA VAL A 53 -12.64 -4.93 1.35
C VAL A 53 -11.41 -5.20 0.49
N ALA A 54 -10.39 -5.86 1.06
CA ALA A 54 -9.19 -6.21 0.31
C ALA A 54 -9.53 -7.11 -0.88
N ARG A 55 -10.37 -8.14 -0.69
CA ARG A 55 -10.78 -9.06 -1.75
C ARG A 55 -11.58 -8.39 -2.87
N LYS A 56 -12.51 -7.49 -2.50
CA LYS A 56 -13.42 -6.87 -3.48
C LYS A 56 -12.79 -5.71 -4.24
N TYR A 57 -11.87 -4.97 -3.61
CA TYR A 57 -11.43 -3.69 -4.15
C TYR A 57 -9.91 -3.51 -4.19
N LEU A 58 -9.19 -3.83 -3.09
CA LEU A 58 -7.82 -3.36 -2.96
C LEU A 58 -6.83 -4.12 -3.83
N TRP A 59 -6.94 -5.42 -3.91
CA TRP A 59 -6.03 -6.23 -4.73
C TRP A 59 -6.09 -5.88 -6.21
N HIS A 60 -7.30 -5.66 -6.74
CA HIS A 60 -7.47 -5.21 -8.13
C HIS A 60 -6.88 -3.82 -8.34
N SER A 61 -7.12 -2.89 -7.40
CA SER A 61 -6.56 -1.53 -7.46
C SER A 61 -5.04 -1.53 -7.35
N LEU A 62 -4.46 -2.32 -6.44
CA LEU A 62 -3.02 -2.47 -6.30
C LEU A 62 -2.38 -3.04 -7.57
N PHE A 63 -2.99 -4.04 -8.19
CA PHE A 63 -2.50 -4.56 -9.46
C PHE A 63 -2.56 -3.53 -10.58
N THR A 64 -3.60 -2.72 -10.63
CA THR A 64 -3.72 -1.64 -11.63
C THR A 64 -2.63 -0.58 -11.44
N VAL A 65 -2.37 -0.16 -10.19
CA VAL A 65 -1.26 0.75 -9.87
C VAL A 65 0.08 0.11 -10.23
N PHE A 66 0.27 -1.16 -9.89
CA PHE A 66 1.48 -1.89 -10.23
C PHE A 66 1.74 -1.90 -11.75
N LYS A 67 0.74 -2.25 -12.56
CA LYS A 67 0.86 -2.22 -14.04
C LYS A 67 1.28 -0.86 -14.60
N GLN A 68 0.81 0.22 -13.97
CA GLN A 68 1.05 1.58 -14.46
C GLN A 68 2.40 2.14 -14.02
N ARG A 69 2.92 1.69 -12.89
CA ARG A 69 4.08 2.29 -12.24
C ARG A 69 5.32 1.39 -12.21
N TYR A 70 5.13 0.08 -12.28
CA TYR A 70 6.25 -0.84 -12.27
C TYR A 70 7.15 -0.63 -13.50
N SER A 71 8.43 -0.47 -13.27
CA SER A 71 9.46 -0.35 -14.29
C SER A 71 10.77 -0.92 -13.74
N ASP A 72 11.81 -0.94 -14.54
CA ASP A 72 13.15 -1.36 -14.08
C ASP A 72 13.73 -0.40 -13.00
N LEU A 73 13.16 0.80 -12.89
CA LEU A 73 13.55 1.82 -11.91
C LEU A 73 12.60 1.93 -10.71
N VAL A 74 11.39 1.37 -10.78
CA VAL A 74 10.38 1.47 -9.74
C VAL A 74 9.88 0.09 -9.33
N HIS A 75 10.17 -0.29 -8.09
CA HIS A 75 9.80 -1.58 -7.52
C HIS A 75 8.81 -1.44 -6.37
N PHE A 76 7.89 -2.39 -6.26
CA PHE A 76 6.94 -2.49 -5.16
C PHE A 76 7.14 -3.81 -4.43
N GLN A 77 7.23 -3.74 -3.09
CA GLN A 77 7.13 -4.89 -2.21
C GLN A 77 5.84 -4.78 -1.41
N ILE A 78 4.98 -5.80 -1.48
CA ILE A 78 3.67 -5.81 -0.83
C ILE A 78 3.66 -6.85 0.27
N TYR A 79 3.46 -6.41 1.51
CA TYR A 79 3.33 -7.23 2.69
C TYR A 79 1.85 -7.43 2.99
N ALA A 80 1.30 -8.56 2.54
CA ALA A 80 -0.08 -8.95 2.78
C ALA A 80 -0.23 -9.47 4.21
N ALA A 81 -0.80 -8.66 5.11
CA ALA A 81 -0.87 -8.98 6.52
C ALA A 81 -2.29 -9.31 6.98
N ALA A 82 -2.46 -10.39 7.72
CA ALA A 82 -3.72 -10.78 8.34
C ALA A 82 -3.50 -11.65 9.59
N ARG A 83 -4.60 -11.99 10.30
CA ARG A 83 -4.54 -12.74 11.57
C ARG A 83 -4.39 -14.26 11.40
N SER A 84 -4.60 -14.79 10.20
CA SER A 84 -4.47 -16.24 9.94
C SER A 84 -3.03 -16.70 10.10
N GLU A 85 -2.85 -17.94 10.47
CA GLU A 85 -1.54 -18.58 10.52
C GLU A 85 -0.83 -18.55 9.16
N LEU A 86 0.49 -18.63 9.16
CA LEU A 86 1.32 -18.32 8.00
C LEU A 86 0.95 -19.13 6.76
N ASP A 87 0.82 -20.44 6.89
CA ASP A 87 0.52 -21.33 5.75
C ASP A 87 -0.92 -21.17 5.25
N GLU A 88 -1.86 -20.97 6.16
CA GLU A 88 -3.25 -20.72 5.80
C GLU A 88 -3.38 -19.37 5.07
N GLY A 89 -2.73 -18.35 5.59
CA GLY A 89 -2.71 -17.00 5.00
C GLY A 89 -2.07 -16.99 3.63
N ARG A 90 -0.94 -17.63 3.46
CA ARG A 90 -0.27 -17.80 2.15
C ARG A 90 -1.21 -18.45 1.13
N ARG A 91 -1.86 -19.57 1.50
CA ARG A 91 -2.83 -20.24 0.61
C ARG A 91 -4.01 -19.34 0.25
N LYS A 92 -4.53 -18.57 1.21
CA LYS A 92 -5.63 -17.61 0.98
C LYS A 92 -5.22 -16.51 -0.01
N ILE A 93 -4.07 -15.88 0.21
CA ILE A 93 -3.56 -14.82 -0.67
C ILE A 93 -3.26 -15.35 -2.07
N SER A 94 -2.59 -16.49 -2.20
CA SER A 94 -2.31 -17.10 -3.50
C SER A 94 -3.58 -17.35 -4.30
N ARG A 95 -4.62 -17.94 -3.69
CA ARG A 95 -5.92 -18.15 -4.36
C ARG A 95 -6.57 -16.83 -4.78
N LEU A 96 -6.53 -15.81 -3.93
CA LEU A 96 -7.08 -14.49 -4.24
C LEU A 96 -6.37 -13.87 -5.43
N LEU A 97 -5.06 -13.85 -5.46
CA LEU A 97 -4.28 -13.24 -6.52
C LEU A 97 -4.45 -13.98 -7.85
N LEU A 98 -4.51 -15.30 -7.83
CA LEU A 98 -4.77 -16.10 -9.04
C LEU A 98 -6.16 -15.82 -9.63
N GLY A 99 -7.19 -15.65 -8.79
CA GLY A 99 -8.57 -15.46 -9.23
C GLY A 99 -8.95 -14.02 -9.58
N LEU A 100 -8.27 -13.01 -9.01
CA LEU A 100 -8.64 -11.60 -9.16
C LEU A 100 -8.10 -10.94 -10.43
N VAL A 101 -7.06 -11.49 -11.01
CA VAL A 101 -6.38 -10.88 -12.15
C VAL A 101 -6.71 -11.65 -13.40
N ASN A 102 -7.75 -11.23 -14.11
CA ASN A 102 -8.10 -11.78 -15.41
C ASN A 102 -7.47 -10.94 -16.51
N CYS A 103 -6.47 -11.51 -17.20
CA CYS A 103 -5.78 -10.87 -18.32
C CYS A 103 -6.44 -11.21 -19.68
N GLU A 104 -7.49 -12.03 -19.66
CA GLU A 104 -8.11 -12.55 -20.89
C GLU A 104 -9.06 -11.56 -21.57
N SER A 105 -9.48 -10.50 -20.87
CA SER A 105 -10.45 -9.54 -21.39
C SER A 105 -9.88 -8.48 -22.33
N ASP A 106 -8.56 -8.46 -22.57
CA ASP A 106 -7.92 -7.48 -23.46
C ASP A 106 -6.88 -8.16 -24.35
N ALA A 107 -7.33 -8.66 -25.50
CA ALA A 107 -6.49 -9.38 -26.45
C ALA A 107 -5.28 -8.57 -26.96
N SER A 108 -5.33 -7.23 -26.87
CA SER A 108 -4.24 -6.33 -27.25
C SER A 108 -3.09 -6.27 -26.19
N VAL A 109 -3.35 -6.76 -24.96
CA VAL A 109 -2.43 -6.64 -23.81
C VAL A 109 -2.01 -8.01 -23.25
N GLY A 110 -2.48 -9.11 -23.82
CA GLY A 110 -2.39 -10.46 -23.28
C GLY A 110 -1.02 -10.88 -22.72
N PRO A 111 0.06 -10.94 -23.53
CA PRO A 111 1.36 -11.41 -23.05
C PRO A 111 1.98 -10.50 -21.98
N LYS A 112 1.89 -9.17 -22.16
CA LYS A 112 2.40 -8.19 -21.19
C LYS A 112 1.62 -8.22 -19.86
N CYS A 113 0.30 -8.45 -19.90
CA CYS A 113 -0.50 -8.55 -18.68
C CYS A 113 -0.15 -9.80 -17.88
N SER A 114 0.06 -10.95 -18.53
CA SER A 114 0.44 -12.19 -17.84
C SER A 114 1.82 -12.09 -17.17
N GLU A 115 2.77 -11.45 -17.82
CA GLU A 115 4.08 -11.16 -17.23
C GLU A 115 3.96 -10.23 -16.02
N MET A 116 3.20 -9.14 -16.15
CA MET A 116 2.96 -8.22 -15.05
C MET A 116 2.23 -8.87 -13.88
N LYS A 117 1.28 -9.78 -14.16
CA LYS A 117 0.62 -10.58 -13.13
C LYS A 117 1.62 -11.43 -12.36
N LYS A 118 2.54 -12.10 -13.04
CA LYS A 118 3.58 -12.90 -12.41
C LYS A 118 4.46 -12.04 -11.50
N LYS A 119 4.99 -10.92 -12.01
CA LYS A 119 5.80 -9.97 -11.23
C LYS A 119 5.03 -9.39 -10.03
N PHE A 120 3.73 -9.09 -10.19
CA PHE A 120 2.89 -8.63 -9.10
C PHE A 120 2.73 -9.69 -8.02
N VAL A 121 2.44 -10.94 -8.39
CA VAL A 121 2.33 -12.05 -7.42
C VAL A 121 3.65 -12.28 -6.69
N GLU A 122 4.78 -12.21 -7.39
CA GLU A 122 6.13 -12.33 -6.80
C GLU A 122 6.45 -11.18 -5.84
N SER A 123 5.88 -9.99 -6.05
CA SER A 123 6.05 -8.84 -5.15
C SER A 123 5.20 -8.92 -3.88
N VAL A 124 4.31 -9.92 -3.74
CA VAL A 124 3.41 -10.06 -2.59
C VAL A 124 3.91 -11.16 -1.65
N GLN A 125 4.19 -10.78 -0.40
CA GLN A 125 4.53 -11.72 0.67
C GLN A 125 3.46 -11.70 1.77
N TYR A 126 3.04 -12.87 2.23
CA TYR A 126 2.08 -12.96 3.34
C TYR A 126 2.79 -12.99 4.70
N HIS A 127 2.29 -12.20 5.65
CA HIS A 127 2.75 -12.16 7.03
C HIS A 127 1.57 -12.29 8.00
N ARG A 128 1.74 -13.09 9.06
CA ARG A 128 0.79 -13.05 10.16
C ARG A 128 0.98 -11.74 10.91
N LEU A 129 -0.13 -11.08 11.26
CA LEU A 129 -0.12 -9.83 12.02
C LEU A 129 -1.28 -9.82 13.01
N LYS A 130 -1.08 -10.48 14.16
CA LYS A 130 -2.09 -10.68 15.21
C LYS A 130 -1.64 -10.12 16.56
N THR A 131 -0.36 -10.25 16.87
CA THR A 131 0.24 -9.87 18.14
C THR A 131 1.34 -8.84 17.93
N GLU A 132 1.74 -8.13 18.97
CA GLU A 132 2.88 -7.22 18.97
C GLU A 132 4.15 -7.86 18.40
N ARG A 133 4.41 -9.11 18.78
CA ARG A 133 5.57 -9.88 18.30
C ARG A 133 5.58 -10.04 16.77
N ASP A 134 4.42 -10.16 16.17
CA ASP A 134 4.31 -10.23 14.70
C ASP A 134 4.72 -8.90 14.05
N PHE A 135 4.42 -7.76 14.69
CA PHE A 135 4.87 -6.43 14.22
C PHE A 135 6.37 -6.25 14.36
N VAL A 136 6.96 -6.73 15.47
CA VAL A 136 8.42 -6.74 15.66
C VAL A 136 9.08 -7.54 14.55
N HIS A 137 8.61 -8.76 14.28
CA HIS A 137 9.15 -9.60 13.21
C HIS A 137 9.02 -8.95 11.82
N LEU A 138 7.86 -8.36 11.51
CA LEU A 138 7.68 -7.62 10.26
C LEU A 138 8.62 -6.40 10.17
N SER A 139 8.89 -5.74 11.29
CA SER A 139 9.84 -4.63 11.38
C SER A 139 11.27 -5.06 11.02
N GLU A 140 11.69 -6.21 11.50
CA GLU A 140 13.01 -6.80 11.21
C GLU A 140 13.14 -7.10 9.72
N LEU A 141 12.14 -7.76 9.13
CA LEU A 141 12.10 -8.04 7.69
C LEU A 141 12.13 -6.77 6.83
N LEU A 142 11.35 -5.75 7.19
CA LEU A 142 11.36 -4.46 6.52
C LEU A 142 12.73 -3.78 6.61
N TYR A 143 13.40 -3.90 7.75
CA TYR A 143 14.73 -3.35 7.97
C TYR A 143 15.79 -4.08 7.13
N GLU A 144 15.80 -5.41 7.16
CA GLU A 144 16.72 -6.24 6.37
C GLU A 144 16.55 -5.99 4.86
N ASN A 145 15.31 -5.97 4.38
CA ASN A 145 15.02 -5.66 2.98
C ASN A 145 15.48 -4.24 2.61
N THR A 146 15.32 -3.27 3.50
CA THR A 146 15.81 -1.90 3.28
C THR A 146 17.34 -1.87 3.28
N GLN A 147 18.02 -2.58 4.18
CA GLN A 147 19.48 -2.65 4.19
C GLN A 147 20.04 -3.32 2.94
N SER A 148 19.45 -4.40 2.47
CA SER A 148 19.88 -5.08 1.24
C SER A 148 19.77 -4.18 0.01
N VAL A 149 18.82 -3.26 0.03
CA VAL A 149 18.59 -2.23 -0.98
C VAL A 149 19.67 -1.14 -0.95
N TYR A 150 20.20 -0.82 0.25
CA TYR A 150 21.27 0.17 0.42
C TYR A 150 22.69 -0.43 0.36
N ALA A 151 22.84 -1.76 0.33
CA ALA A 151 24.13 -2.42 0.14
C ALA A 151 24.59 -2.20 -1.32
N ILE A 152 25.40 -1.16 -1.52
CA ILE A 152 25.89 -0.74 -2.83
C ILE A 152 27.15 -1.57 -3.15
N GLU A 153 27.08 -2.41 -4.17
CA GLU A 153 28.29 -2.84 -4.85
C GLU A 153 28.80 -1.69 -5.75
N PRO A 154 30.11 -1.42 -5.78
CA PRO A 154 30.66 -0.38 -6.66
C PRO A 154 30.25 -0.64 -8.11
N GLY A 155 29.50 0.31 -8.70
CA GLY A 155 29.00 0.21 -10.07
C GLY A 155 27.56 -0.32 -10.22
N SER A 156 26.91 -0.75 -9.15
CA SER A 156 25.49 -1.13 -9.19
C SER A 156 24.55 0.07 -9.09
N ALA A 157 23.31 -0.10 -9.58
CA ALA A 157 22.27 0.92 -9.42
C ALA A 157 21.90 1.06 -7.93
N VAL A 158 21.93 2.30 -7.40
CA VAL A 158 21.53 2.60 -6.02
C VAL A 158 20.03 2.43 -5.91
N THR A 159 19.58 1.52 -5.05
CA THR A 159 18.17 1.38 -4.72
C THR A 159 17.89 2.04 -3.37
N TYR A 160 16.82 2.81 -3.25
CA TYR A 160 16.44 3.44 -1.97
C TYR A 160 14.95 3.32 -1.71
N GLU A 161 14.56 3.17 -0.45
CA GLU A 161 13.15 3.20 -0.05
C GLU A 161 12.63 4.63 -0.23
N ARG A 162 11.70 4.83 -1.18
CA ARG A 162 11.04 6.11 -1.44
C ARG A 162 9.93 6.37 -0.44
N GLY A 163 9.19 5.32 -0.08
CA GLY A 163 8.08 5.46 0.84
C GLY A 163 7.49 4.16 1.34
N ARG A 164 6.79 4.28 2.46
CA ARG A 164 6.08 3.20 3.14
C ARG A 164 4.62 3.52 3.32
N LEU A 165 3.76 2.77 2.65
CA LEU A 165 2.31 2.87 2.75
C LEU A 165 1.77 1.77 3.65
N ILE A 166 1.07 2.15 4.72
CA ILE A 166 0.36 1.22 5.60
C ILE A 166 -1.13 1.38 5.34
N TYR A 167 -1.78 0.36 4.83
CA TYR A 167 -3.22 0.38 4.56
C TYR A 167 -3.95 -0.47 5.59
N LEU A 168 -4.84 0.13 6.38
CA LEU A 168 -5.60 -0.52 7.45
C LEU A 168 -7.00 -0.91 6.94
N ALA A 169 -7.13 -2.08 6.31
CA ALA A 169 -8.41 -2.68 5.89
C ALA A 169 -8.98 -3.57 7.01
N ILE A 170 -9.10 -3.00 8.21
CA ILE A 170 -9.52 -3.67 9.44
C ILE A 170 -10.71 -2.94 10.07
N PRO A 171 -11.47 -3.58 11.00
CA PRO A 171 -12.55 -2.91 11.71
C PRO A 171 -12.07 -1.71 12.55
N PRO A 172 -12.90 -0.66 12.72
CA PRO A 172 -12.55 0.53 13.51
C PRO A 172 -12.09 0.24 14.93
N SER A 173 -12.65 -0.78 15.58
CA SER A 173 -12.26 -1.21 16.93
C SER A 173 -10.80 -1.68 17.04
N ALA A 174 -10.16 -2.01 15.93
CA ALA A 174 -8.77 -2.44 15.89
C ALA A 174 -7.80 -1.31 15.52
N TYR A 175 -8.28 -0.11 15.15
CA TYR A 175 -7.43 0.97 14.67
C TYR A 175 -6.45 1.46 15.74
N ALA A 176 -6.90 1.77 16.96
CA ALA A 176 -6.05 2.35 17.99
C ALA A 176 -4.84 1.47 18.31
N VAL A 177 -5.08 0.19 18.61
CA VAL A 177 -4.01 -0.77 18.93
C VAL A 177 -3.09 -1.01 17.74
N THR A 178 -3.66 -1.15 16.55
CA THR A 178 -2.85 -1.35 15.33
C THR A 178 -2.01 -0.11 15.03
N ALA A 179 -2.57 1.09 15.20
CA ALA A 179 -1.85 2.37 15.03
C ALA A 179 -0.66 2.48 15.97
N GLN A 180 -0.82 2.09 17.23
CA GLN A 180 0.26 2.04 18.21
C GLN A 180 1.40 1.13 17.73
N TYR A 181 1.09 -0.11 17.34
CA TYR A 181 2.11 -1.05 16.85
C TYR A 181 2.76 -0.58 15.54
N VAL A 182 1.99 -0.04 14.61
CA VAL A 182 2.51 0.55 13.37
C VAL A 182 3.48 1.70 13.68
N SER A 183 3.12 2.60 14.58
CA SER A 183 3.97 3.72 14.98
C SER A 183 5.26 3.26 15.65
N ASN A 184 5.18 2.26 16.53
CA ASN A 184 6.33 1.79 17.30
C ASN A 184 7.31 0.96 16.46
N TYR A 185 6.79 0.14 15.54
CA TYR A 185 7.59 -0.90 14.88
C TYR A 185 7.75 -0.69 13.38
N LEU A 186 6.76 -0.11 12.67
CA LEU A 186 6.80 -0.06 11.22
C LEU A 186 7.22 1.30 10.64
N ARG A 187 7.70 2.24 11.46
CA ARG A 187 8.28 3.49 10.94
C ARG A 187 9.60 3.21 10.23
N PRO A 188 9.83 3.83 9.05
CA PRO A 188 11.12 3.74 8.37
C PRO A 188 12.25 4.27 9.27
N ARG A 189 13.37 3.54 9.32
CA ARG A 189 14.51 3.90 10.18
C ARG A 189 15.68 4.50 9.41
N ILE A 190 15.78 4.20 8.11
CA ILE A 190 16.90 4.60 7.25
C ILE A 190 16.38 5.46 6.09
N GLY A 191 17.14 6.50 5.71
CA GLY A 191 16.92 7.27 4.49
C GLY A 191 15.77 8.26 4.52
N ARG A 192 14.97 8.34 5.60
CA ARG A 192 13.80 9.20 5.76
C ARG A 192 12.75 9.07 4.63
N PRO A 193 12.35 7.87 4.22
CA PRO A 193 11.24 7.72 3.30
C PRO A 193 9.96 8.27 3.94
N TRP A 194 9.03 8.75 3.11
CA TRP A 194 7.74 9.14 3.64
C TRP A 194 6.98 7.91 4.17
N MET A 195 6.19 8.12 5.22
CA MET A 195 5.25 7.14 5.73
C MET A 195 3.83 7.68 5.60
N ARG A 196 2.89 6.82 5.21
CA ARG A 196 1.47 7.15 5.11
C ARG A 196 0.63 6.01 5.63
N VAL A 197 -0.38 6.37 6.41
CA VAL A 197 -1.32 5.43 6.99
C VAL A 197 -2.71 5.73 6.43
N VAL A 198 -3.28 4.74 5.76
CA VAL A 198 -4.59 4.84 5.13
C VAL A 198 -5.61 4.12 6.01
N LEU A 199 -6.68 4.83 6.33
CA LEU A 199 -7.82 4.33 7.12
C LEU A 199 -9.09 4.43 6.31
N GLU A 200 -9.97 3.44 6.45
CA GLU A 200 -11.29 3.41 5.82
C GLU A 200 -12.39 3.86 6.79
N LYS A 201 -13.43 4.47 6.26
CA LYS A 201 -14.67 4.70 7.01
C LYS A 201 -15.38 3.36 7.30
N PRO A 202 -16.14 3.27 8.44
CA PRO A 202 -16.42 4.33 9.42
C PRO A 202 -15.27 4.51 10.42
N PHE A 203 -15.13 5.74 10.97
CA PHE A 203 -14.12 6.04 12.00
C PHE A 203 -14.67 5.89 13.44
N GLY A 204 -15.94 5.52 13.59
CA GLY A 204 -16.65 5.31 14.84
C GLY A 204 -18.13 5.05 14.55
N HIS A 205 -18.91 4.82 15.61
CA HIS A 205 -20.37 4.63 15.49
C HIS A 205 -21.12 5.97 15.55
N ASP A 206 -20.52 6.93 16.24
CA ASP A 206 -21.03 8.26 16.53
C ASP A 206 -19.90 9.30 16.59
N LEU A 207 -20.25 10.53 16.89
CA LEU A 207 -19.31 11.64 16.97
C LEU A 207 -18.27 11.45 18.08
N ASP A 208 -18.66 10.90 19.21
CA ASP A 208 -17.78 10.77 20.37
C ASP A 208 -16.74 9.67 20.16
N SER A 209 -17.13 8.53 19.63
CA SER A 209 -16.21 7.45 19.25
C SER A 209 -15.28 7.87 18.10
N ALA A 210 -15.78 8.70 17.17
CA ALA A 210 -14.92 9.25 16.11
C ALA A 210 -13.89 10.24 16.67
N LYS A 211 -14.29 11.12 17.60
CA LYS A 211 -13.35 12.04 18.28
C LYS A 211 -12.31 11.29 19.12
N ALA A 212 -12.74 10.24 19.83
CA ALA A 212 -11.83 9.41 20.62
C ALA A 212 -10.78 8.77 19.71
N LEU A 213 -11.18 8.17 18.58
CA LEU A 213 -10.25 7.58 17.62
C LEU A 213 -9.27 8.62 17.04
N VAL A 214 -9.75 9.83 16.70
CA VAL A 214 -8.86 10.91 16.22
C VAL A 214 -7.82 11.26 17.26
N LYS A 215 -8.22 11.37 18.55
CA LYS A 215 -7.30 11.63 19.66
C LYS A 215 -6.25 10.52 19.80
N ASP A 216 -6.67 9.25 19.73
CA ASP A 216 -5.77 8.11 19.82
C ASP A 216 -4.76 8.09 18.65
N LEU A 217 -5.23 8.36 17.44
CA LEU A 217 -4.36 8.39 16.26
C LEU A 217 -3.37 9.55 16.28
N ALA A 218 -3.78 10.72 16.80
CA ALA A 218 -2.93 11.91 16.89
C ALA A 218 -1.71 11.73 17.81
N VAL A 219 -1.74 10.77 18.74
CA VAL A 219 -0.59 10.40 19.56
C VAL A 219 0.50 9.71 18.72
N HIS A 220 0.10 9.02 17.67
CA HIS A 220 0.96 8.13 16.88
C HIS A 220 1.40 8.72 15.55
N PHE A 221 0.57 9.54 14.93
CA PHE A 221 0.79 10.05 13.56
C PHE A 221 0.46 11.53 13.47
N SER A 222 1.22 12.24 12.64
CA SER A 222 0.87 13.59 12.21
C SER A 222 -0.28 13.55 11.19
N GLU A 223 -1.01 14.66 11.04
CA GLU A 223 -2.10 14.76 10.07
C GLU A 223 -1.62 14.59 8.61
N THR A 224 -0.37 14.93 8.33
CA THR A 224 0.25 14.73 7.02
C THR A 224 0.53 13.26 6.70
N GLU A 225 0.58 12.39 7.70
CA GLU A 225 0.78 10.95 7.54
C GLU A 225 -0.54 10.18 7.39
N ILE A 226 -1.70 10.76 7.81
CA ILE A 226 -2.99 10.08 7.85
C ILE A 226 -3.83 10.40 6.62
N TYR A 227 -4.28 9.36 5.93
CA TYR A 227 -5.20 9.45 4.81
C TYR A 227 -6.50 8.71 5.14
N ARG A 228 -7.61 9.46 5.18
CA ARG A 228 -8.95 8.93 5.43
C ARG A 228 -9.66 8.76 4.10
N ILE A 229 -10.05 7.54 3.78
CA ILE A 229 -10.70 7.24 2.51
C ILE A 229 -12.10 6.67 2.70
N ASP A 230 -12.93 6.86 1.69
CA ASP A 230 -14.26 6.30 1.60
C ASP A 230 -14.38 5.44 0.34
N HIS A 231 -14.40 4.13 0.51
CA HIS A 231 -14.53 3.20 -0.62
C HIS A 231 -15.91 3.27 -1.32
N TYR A 232 -16.90 3.92 -0.71
CA TYR A 232 -18.22 4.15 -1.33
C TYR A 232 -18.12 5.01 -2.60
N LEU A 233 -17.21 5.98 -2.62
CA LEU A 233 -16.98 6.81 -3.80
C LEU A 233 -16.47 5.99 -5.02
N GLY A 234 -15.89 4.83 -4.78
CA GLY A 234 -15.48 3.89 -5.83
C GLY A 234 -16.58 2.95 -6.32
N LYS A 235 -17.78 2.96 -5.73
CA LYS A 235 -18.90 2.14 -6.22
C LYS A 235 -19.45 2.73 -7.52
N ALA A 236 -19.71 1.86 -8.50
CA ALA A 236 -20.22 2.26 -9.82
C ALA A 236 -21.48 3.15 -9.71
N THR A 237 -22.42 2.79 -8.85
CA THR A 237 -23.66 3.53 -8.61
C THR A 237 -23.40 4.97 -8.17
N VAL A 238 -22.43 5.18 -7.26
CA VAL A 238 -22.09 6.51 -6.74
C VAL A 238 -21.33 7.33 -7.77
N SER A 239 -20.38 6.72 -8.48
CA SER A 239 -19.62 7.41 -9.53
C SER A 239 -20.51 7.81 -10.73
N HIS A 240 -21.60 7.09 -10.99
CA HIS A 240 -22.58 7.45 -12.01
C HIS A 240 -23.47 8.62 -11.59
N MET A 241 -23.62 8.90 -10.30
CA MET A 241 -24.41 10.05 -9.81
C MET A 241 -23.65 11.39 -9.91
N LEU A 242 -22.33 11.35 -9.94
CA LEU A 242 -21.50 12.56 -10.01
C LEU A 242 -21.69 13.41 -11.29
N PRO A 243 -21.92 12.82 -12.49
CA PRO A 243 -22.19 13.59 -13.71
C PRO A 243 -23.54 14.30 -13.75
N PHE A 244 -24.46 13.99 -12.84
CA PHE A 244 -25.82 14.58 -12.80
C PHE A 244 -25.94 15.78 -11.84
N ARG A 245 -24.83 16.37 -11.42
CA ARG A 245 -24.80 17.57 -10.58
C ARG A 245 -24.54 18.83 -11.37
#